data_b80099adec111e2f371ed6c6d3968d93
#
_entry.id   b80099adec111e2f371ed6c6d3968d93
#
_cell.length_a   1.000
_cell.length_b   1.000
_cell.length_c   1.000
_cell.angle_alpha   90.00
_cell.angle_beta   90.00
_cell.angle_gamma   90.00
#
_symmetry.space_group_name_H-M   'P 1'
#
loop_
_entity.id
_entity.type
_entity.pdbx_description
1 polymer ?
#
loop_
_entity_poly.entity_id
_entity_poly.type
_entity_poly.pdbx_seq_one_letter_code
_entity_poly.pdbx_strand_id
1 'polypeptide(L)' 'MTYVIRQVRSANGTNIKQRDTLRSLGLRRIGHTVEKPDSPQLRGMLHAVRHLVTVEEKS' A
#
# COMPACT_ATOMS: atom_id res chain seq x y z
N MET A 1 15.53 -2.34 6.52
CA MET A 1 14.52 -3.23 5.91
C MET A 1 13.57 -2.41 5.06
N THR A 2 13.25 -2.90 3.90
CA THR A 2 12.38 -2.20 2.95
C THR A 2 11.22 -3.10 2.57
N TYR A 3 10.05 -2.51 2.37
CA TYR A 3 8.88 -3.23 1.87
C TYR A 3 8.63 -2.88 0.42
N VAL A 4 8.34 -3.90 -0.38
CA VAL A 4 7.87 -3.74 -1.74
C VAL A 4 6.37 -3.94 -1.71
N ILE A 5 5.63 -2.91 -2.09
CA ILE A 5 4.17 -2.89 -1.98
C ILE A 5 3.59 -2.80 -3.38
N ARG A 6 2.71 -3.75 -3.71
CA ARG A 6 2.07 -3.79 -5.01
C ARG A 6 0.56 -3.76 -4.86
N GLN A 7 -0.09 -2.86 -5.58
CA GLN A 7 -1.55 -2.81 -5.59
C GLN A 7 -2.08 -3.94 -6.48
N VAL A 8 -2.91 -4.79 -5.90
CA VAL A 8 -3.46 -5.96 -6.60
C VAL A 8 -4.97 -5.84 -6.82
N ARG A 9 -5.62 -4.88 -6.18
CA ARG A 9 -7.05 -4.64 -6.35
C ARG A 9 -7.31 -3.16 -6.55
N SER A 10 -8.38 -2.86 -7.30
CA SER A 10 -8.79 -1.48 -7.53
C SER A 10 -9.26 -0.83 -6.24
N ALA A 11 -8.99 0.48 -6.11
CA ALA A 11 -9.50 1.28 -5.01
C ALA A 11 -10.95 1.68 -5.23
N ASN A 12 -11.56 1.36 -6.38
CA ASN A 12 -12.96 1.65 -6.64
C ASN A 12 -13.84 0.87 -5.67
N GLY A 13 -14.81 1.55 -5.06
CA GLY A 13 -15.68 0.93 -4.08
C GLY A 13 -15.12 0.88 -2.68
N THR A 14 -13.88 1.34 -2.47
CA THR A 14 -13.32 1.46 -1.12
C THR A 14 -13.69 2.82 -0.52
N ASN A 15 -13.52 2.97 0.81
CA ASN A 15 -13.79 4.25 1.44
C ASN A 15 -12.68 5.26 1.12
N ILE A 16 -12.97 6.54 1.41
CA ILE A 16 -12.06 7.64 1.11
C ILE A 16 -10.72 7.47 1.84
N LYS A 17 -10.74 7.00 3.08
CA LYS A 17 -9.52 6.82 3.86
C LYS A 17 -8.58 5.81 3.22
N GLN A 18 -9.11 4.71 2.72
CA GLN A 18 -8.30 3.69 2.06
C GLN A 18 -7.70 4.23 0.76
N ARG A 19 -8.48 4.98 -0.02
CA ARG A 19 -7.98 5.61 -1.23
C ARG A 19 -6.88 6.61 -0.94
N ASP A 20 -7.06 7.43 0.10
CA ASP A 20 -6.05 8.39 0.50
C ASP A 20 -4.78 7.70 0.99
N THR A 21 -4.92 6.59 1.69
CA THR A 21 -3.78 5.81 2.16
C THR A 21 -2.98 5.25 0.97
N LEU A 22 -3.66 4.71 -0.04
CA LEU A 22 -2.99 4.23 -1.25
C LEU A 22 -2.27 5.37 -1.96
N ARG A 23 -2.90 6.54 -2.04
CA ARG A 23 -2.28 7.71 -2.65
C ARG A 23 -1.03 8.14 -1.89
N SER A 24 -1.10 8.13 -0.57
CA SER A 24 0.05 8.48 0.27
C SER A 24 1.21 7.49 0.10
N LEU A 25 0.90 6.24 -0.20
CA LEU A 25 1.91 5.22 -0.50
C LEU A 25 2.50 5.39 -1.90
N GLY A 26 1.83 6.16 -2.76
CA GLY A 26 2.26 6.34 -4.14
C GLY A 26 1.61 5.35 -5.11
N LEU A 27 0.65 4.57 -4.64
CA LEU A 27 -0.04 3.59 -5.47
C LEU A 27 -1.27 4.24 -6.10
N ARG A 28 -1.38 4.17 -7.41
CA ARG A 28 -2.46 4.84 -8.14
C ARG A 28 -3.33 3.89 -8.95
N ARG A 29 -2.85 2.68 -9.24
CA ARG A 29 -3.58 1.73 -10.06
C ARG A 29 -3.10 0.31 -9.78
N ILE A 30 -3.90 -0.66 -10.23
CA ILE A 30 -3.55 -2.06 -10.11
C ILE A 30 -2.23 -2.33 -10.83
N GLY A 31 -1.36 -3.10 -10.19
CA GLY A 31 -0.05 -3.44 -10.74
C GLY A 31 1.04 -2.44 -10.43
N HIS A 32 0.70 -1.27 -9.90
CA HIS A 32 1.70 -0.28 -9.51
C HIS A 32 2.45 -0.79 -8.28
N THR A 33 3.78 -0.68 -8.32
CA THR A 33 4.66 -1.16 -7.26
C THR A 33 5.50 -0.01 -6.72
N VAL A 34 5.66 0.04 -5.40
CA VAL A 34 6.51 1.04 -4.74
C VAL A 34 7.36 0.36 -3.68
N GLU A 35 8.50 0.95 -3.36
CA GLU A 35 9.35 0.51 -2.26
C GLU A 35 9.36 1.60 -1.18
N LYS A 36 9.16 1.18 0.06
CA LYS A 36 9.16 2.10 1.21
C LYS A 36 9.96 1.49 2.34
N PRO A 37 10.71 2.31 3.08
CA PRO A 37 11.42 1.81 4.26
C PRO A 37 10.43 1.44 5.35
N ASP A 38 10.82 0.46 6.17
CA ASP A 38 10.02 0.04 7.30
C ASP A 38 9.89 1.19 8.31
N SER A 39 8.67 1.42 8.78
CA SER A 39 8.40 2.38 9.85
C SER A 39 7.06 2.04 10.49
N PRO A 40 6.84 2.46 11.76
CA PRO A 40 5.55 2.24 12.40
C PRO A 40 4.40 2.87 11.64
N GLN A 41 4.62 4.04 11.07
CA GLN A 41 3.62 4.73 10.26
C GLN A 41 3.25 3.91 9.02
N LEU A 42 4.26 3.38 8.33
CA LEU A 42 4.04 2.56 7.16
C LEU A 42 3.24 1.31 7.49
N ARG A 43 3.56 0.66 8.60
CA ARG A 43 2.84 -0.54 9.03
C ARG A 43 1.36 -0.27 9.25
N GLY A 44 1.03 0.87 9.86
CA GLY A 44 -0.36 1.26 10.05
C GLY A 44 -1.07 1.48 8.73
N MET A 45 -0.42 2.15 7.79
CA MET A 45 -0.97 2.39 6.46
C MET A 45 -1.22 1.08 5.71
N LEU A 46 -0.26 0.16 5.76
CA LEU A 46 -0.39 -1.14 5.09
C LEU A 46 -1.52 -1.97 5.70
N HIS A 47 -1.67 -1.91 7.02
CA HIS A 47 -2.75 -2.63 7.68
C HIS A 47 -4.12 -2.14 7.20
N ALA A 48 -4.27 -0.84 6.99
CA ALA A 48 -5.53 -0.25 6.55
C ALA A 48 -5.92 -0.68 5.14
N VAL A 49 -4.94 -0.99 4.28
CA VAL A 49 -5.19 -1.34 2.87
C VAL A 49 -4.70 -2.74 2.51
N ARG A 50 -4.44 -3.57 3.50
CA ARG A 50 -3.87 -4.92 3.27
C ARG A 50 -4.66 -5.77 2.29
N HIS A 51 -5.95 -5.56 2.20
CA HIS A 51 -6.82 -6.32 1.28
C HIS A 51 -6.72 -5.83 -0.16
N LEU A 52 -6.03 -4.72 -0.38
CA LEU A 52 -5.87 -4.12 -1.71
C LEU A 52 -4.45 -4.28 -2.26
N VAL A 53 -3.51 -4.69 -1.43
CA VAL A 53 -2.09 -4.74 -1.79
C VAL A 53 -1.45 -6.04 -1.33
N THR A 54 -0.32 -6.37 -1.96
CA THR A 54 0.59 -7.39 -1.43
C THR A 54 1.86 -6.70 -0.97
N VAL A 55 2.48 -7.25 0.07
CA VAL A 55 3.68 -6.67 0.66
C VAL A 55 4.75 -7.75 0.75
N GLU A 56 5.95 -7.43 0.26
CA GLU A 56 7.11 -8.30 0.38
C GLU A 56 8.21 -7.57 1.14
N GLU A 57 8.90 -8.27 2.03
CA GLU A 57 10.07 -7.73 2.69
C GLU A 57 11.29 -7.89 1.82
N LYS A 58 12.07 -6.81 1.72
CA LYS A 58 13.32 -6.82 1.00
C LYS A 58 14.42 -6.37 1.96
N SER A 59 15.34 -7.22 2.20
CA SER A 59 16.47 -6.93 3.10
C SER A 59 17.64 -6.28 2.39
#